data_f745ae89d3827f0d875f74ff6efe2575
#
_entry.id   f745ae89d3827f0d875f74ff6efe2575
#
_cell.length_a   1.000
_cell.length_b   1.000
_cell.length_c   1.000
_cell.angle_alpha   90.00
_cell.angle_beta   90.00
_cell.angle_gamma   90.00
#
_symmetry.space_group_name_H-M   'P 1'
#
loop_
_entity.id
_entity.type
_entity.pdbx_description
1 polymer ?
#
loop_
_entity_poly.entity_id
_entity_poly.type
_entity_poly.pdbx_seq_one_letter_code
_entity_poly.pdbx_strand_id
1 'polypeptide(L)'
;MSYFEIYKKRANRWGNSYQERLFNMRAQNFENQLKSSVYLVEFPYKDGFEQGEFTRYKQDETETLHYLLTRHTTYLEPGTILPFLNSRKETNYWLVMYLEEQPVRGYNKYILLKLSHTANWEDTTQAARSSYVYFFTGISATLKDAVASSGVQSIMFENDNSYHIVMPRDTSLEKDSLLEIDGKWYRVLGCDDFSTKGIQYVTVDPTYRKDTSPVPQKTENDNADDFFWLNGGDLNGT
;
A
#
# COMPACT_ATOMS: atom_id res chain seq x y z
N MET A 1 25.14 44.09 13.97
CA MET A 1 24.73 42.77 14.41
C MET A 1 25.83 42.17 15.27
N SER A 2 25.54 41.83 16.53
CA SER A 2 26.56 41.29 17.48
C SER A 2 27.03 39.91 17.02
N TYR A 3 28.32 39.58 17.27
CA TYR A 3 28.86 38.21 17.04
C TYR A 3 28.00 37.13 17.71
N PHE A 4 27.46 37.42 18.89
CA PHE A 4 26.56 36.55 19.63
C PHE A 4 25.22 36.30 18.90
N GLU A 5 24.65 37.32 18.24
CA GLU A 5 23.44 37.17 17.43
C GLU A 5 23.68 36.33 16.19
N ILE A 6 24.83 36.50 15.56
CA ILE A 6 25.22 35.66 14.39
C ILE A 6 25.42 34.22 14.84
N TYR A 7 26.09 34.01 15.97
CA TYR A 7 26.26 32.66 16.53
C TYR A 7 24.92 32.01 16.87
N LYS A 8 24.03 32.72 17.57
CA LYS A 8 22.71 32.25 17.95
C LYS A 8 21.86 31.90 16.71
N LYS A 9 21.93 32.74 15.68
CA LYS A 9 21.25 32.49 14.39
C LYS A 9 21.81 31.24 13.69
N ARG A 10 23.13 31.03 13.74
CA ARG A 10 23.77 29.82 13.20
C ARG A 10 23.43 28.57 14.02
N ALA A 11 23.50 28.69 15.35
CA ALA A 11 23.17 27.58 16.25
C ALA A 11 21.71 27.13 16.14
N ASN A 12 20.78 28.05 15.86
CA ASN A 12 19.35 27.76 15.74
C ASN A 12 18.90 27.57 14.29
N ARG A 13 19.82 27.50 13.33
CA ARG A 13 19.50 27.35 11.91
C ARG A 13 18.60 26.15 11.61
N TRP A 14 18.76 25.08 12.37
CA TRP A 14 18.05 23.82 12.18
C TRP A 14 16.94 23.59 13.21
N GLY A 15 16.71 24.53 14.14
CA GLY A 15 15.69 24.44 15.18
C GLY A 15 16.19 24.83 16.58
N ASN A 16 15.26 24.99 17.50
CA ASN A 16 15.51 25.46 18.86
C ASN A 16 15.92 24.34 19.84
N SER A 17 15.52 23.09 19.54
CA SER A 17 15.90 21.90 20.32
C SER A 17 16.85 20.99 19.56
N TYR A 18 17.53 20.09 20.27
CA TYR A 18 18.38 19.07 19.64
C TYR A 18 17.59 18.15 18.71
N GLN A 19 16.41 17.73 19.15
CA GLN A 19 15.53 16.85 18.35
C GLN A 19 15.03 17.55 17.08
N GLU A 20 14.60 18.81 17.18
CA GLU A 20 14.18 19.61 16.02
C GLU A 20 15.31 19.81 15.03
N ARG A 21 16.52 20.11 15.51
CA ARG A 21 17.71 20.23 14.66
C ARG A 21 18.04 18.93 13.93
N LEU A 22 17.99 17.80 14.65
CA LEU A 22 18.26 16.49 14.07
C LEU A 22 17.22 16.12 13.01
N PHE A 23 15.94 16.40 13.30
CA PHE A 23 14.83 16.17 12.36
C PHE A 23 15.01 17.01 11.08
N ASN A 24 15.20 18.31 11.21
CA ASN A 24 15.34 19.23 10.06
C ASN A 24 16.58 18.91 9.21
N MET A 25 17.68 18.52 9.85
CA MET A 25 18.88 18.08 9.14
C MET A 25 18.61 16.79 8.36
N ARG A 26 17.91 15.82 8.92
CA ARG A 26 17.55 14.57 8.23
C ARG A 26 16.57 14.81 7.10
N ALA A 27 15.57 15.67 7.29
CA ALA A 27 14.64 16.06 6.23
C ALA A 27 15.37 16.73 5.05
N GLN A 28 16.31 17.64 5.32
CA GLN A 28 17.12 18.27 4.29
C GLN A 28 18.03 17.27 3.56
N ASN A 29 18.64 16.34 4.29
CA ASN A 29 19.45 15.29 3.69
C ASN A 29 18.61 14.38 2.78
N PHE A 30 17.38 14.05 3.20
CA PHE A 30 16.46 13.28 2.37
C PHE A 30 16.05 14.02 1.10
N GLU A 31 15.77 15.33 1.16
CA GLU A 31 15.51 16.15 -0.03
C GLU A 31 16.71 16.15 -1.02
N ASN A 32 17.93 16.18 -0.50
CA ASN A 32 19.12 16.09 -1.35
C ASN A 32 19.28 14.68 -1.95
N GLN A 33 18.94 13.63 -1.19
CA GLN A 33 18.95 12.25 -1.65
C GLN A 33 17.93 12.04 -2.78
N LEU A 34 16.69 12.50 -2.61
CA LEU A 34 15.66 12.40 -3.65
C LEU A 34 16.11 13.00 -4.98
N LYS A 35 16.77 14.15 -4.96
CA LYS A 35 17.25 14.83 -6.19
C LYS A 35 18.30 14.04 -6.97
N SER A 36 19.02 13.15 -6.32
CA SER A 36 20.11 12.36 -6.91
C SER A 36 19.81 10.86 -6.97
N SER A 37 18.65 10.42 -6.47
CA SER A 37 18.30 9.00 -6.40
C SER A 37 18.00 8.45 -7.79
N VAL A 38 18.62 7.30 -8.10
CA VAL A 38 18.30 6.50 -9.30
C VAL A 38 17.02 5.66 -9.12
N TYR A 39 16.51 5.60 -7.89
CA TYR A 39 15.29 4.89 -7.52
C TYR A 39 14.11 5.84 -7.29
N LEU A 40 14.19 7.05 -7.87
CA LEU A 40 13.11 8.03 -7.80
C LEU A 40 11.88 7.50 -8.54
N VAL A 41 10.73 7.58 -7.87
CA VAL A 41 9.42 7.31 -8.46
C VAL A 41 8.47 8.48 -8.20
N GLU A 42 7.52 8.65 -9.09
CA GLU A 42 6.40 9.57 -8.92
C GLU A 42 5.12 8.75 -8.75
N PHE A 43 4.25 9.21 -7.86
CA PHE A 43 2.98 8.55 -7.57
C PHE A 43 1.88 9.59 -7.32
N PRO A 44 0.62 9.23 -7.59
CA PRO A 44 -0.53 10.09 -7.29
C PRO A 44 -0.62 10.38 -5.79
N TYR A 45 -0.79 11.64 -5.43
CA TYR A 45 -0.99 12.07 -4.04
C TYR A 45 -1.85 13.33 -3.99
N LYS A 46 -3.01 13.25 -3.31
CA LYS A 46 -4.01 14.32 -3.29
C LYS A 46 -4.34 14.77 -4.71
N ASP A 47 -4.29 16.08 -4.97
CA ASP A 47 -4.63 16.68 -6.27
C ASP A 47 -3.45 16.74 -7.27
N GLY A 48 -2.37 15.98 -7.02
CA GLY A 48 -1.17 16.04 -7.84
C GLY A 48 -0.32 14.79 -7.76
N PHE A 49 0.99 14.99 -7.96
CA PHE A 49 1.97 13.92 -7.86
C PHE A 49 2.99 14.24 -6.78
N GLU A 50 3.43 13.21 -6.09
CA GLU A 50 4.50 13.28 -5.10
C GLU A 50 5.67 12.39 -5.53
N GLN A 51 6.85 12.69 -5.02
CA GLN A 51 8.06 11.94 -5.30
C GLN A 51 8.52 11.16 -4.09
N GLY A 52 9.02 9.95 -4.34
CA GLY A 52 9.59 9.10 -3.31
C GLY A 52 10.75 8.27 -3.85
N GLU A 53 11.49 7.67 -2.95
CA GLU A 53 12.53 6.70 -3.28
C GLU A 53 12.00 5.28 -3.07
N PHE A 54 11.99 4.47 -4.13
CA PHE A 54 11.47 3.12 -4.15
C PHE A 54 12.61 2.12 -4.09
N THR A 55 12.75 1.42 -2.97
CA THR A 55 13.87 0.53 -2.72
C THR A 55 13.39 -0.87 -2.30
N ARG A 56 14.19 -1.87 -2.61
CA ARG A 56 13.89 -3.26 -2.27
C ARG A 56 13.87 -3.48 -0.75
N TYR A 57 12.93 -4.28 -0.28
CA TYR A 57 12.93 -4.78 1.09
C TYR A 57 14.07 -5.79 1.27
N LYS A 58 15.00 -5.53 2.20
CA LYS A 58 16.28 -6.25 2.29
C LYS A 58 16.16 -7.75 2.59
N GLN A 59 15.05 -8.18 3.19
CA GLN A 59 14.80 -9.55 3.59
C GLN A 59 13.89 -10.32 2.62
N ASP A 60 13.42 -9.67 1.55
CA ASP A 60 12.51 -10.29 0.60
C ASP A 60 13.27 -10.82 -0.62
N GLU A 61 13.40 -12.14 -0.72
CA GLU A 61 13.98 -12.84 -1.87
C GLU A 61 13.02 -12.87 -3.07
N THR A 62 11.70 -12.72 -2.81
CA THR A 62 10.65 -12.88 -3.82
C THR A 62 10.30 -11.59 -4.55
N GLU A 63 10.89 -10.46 -4.19
CA GLU A 63 10.60 -9.12 -4.73
C GLU A 63 9.14 -8.66 -4.56
N THR A 64 8.44 -9.25 -3.60
CA THR A 64 7.05 -8.91 -3.30
C THR A 64 6.90 -7.70 -2.40
N LEU A 65 7.93 -7.43 -1.57
CA LEU A 65 7.96 -6.32 -0.63
C LEU A 65 9.00 -5.28 -1.03
N HIS A 66 8.59 -4.00 -0.93
CA HIS A 66 9.48 -2.87 -1.16
C HIS A 66 9.28 -1.80 -0.10
N TYR A 67 10.29 -0.93 0.05
CA TYR A 67 10.18 0.30 0.80
C TYR A 67 9.87 1.46 -0.14
N LEU A 68 8.98 2.34 0.32
CA LEU A 68 8.80 3.66 -0.26
C LEU A 68 9.16 4.69 0.81
N LEU A 69 10.17 5.50 0.51
CA LEU A 69 10.56 6.61 1.35
C LEU A 69 9.99 7.89 0.75
N THR A 70 9.27 8.65 1.55
CA THR A 70 8.62 9.89 1.11
C THR A 70 8.98 11.05 2.03
N ARG A 71 8.66 12.27 1.63
CA ARG A 71 8.75 13.41 2.53
C ARG A 71 7.94 13.17 3.81
N HIS A 72 8.39 13.72 4.91
CA HIS A 72 7.68 13.62 6.20
C HIS A 72 6.28 14.24 6.17
N THR A 73 6.00 15.13 5.19
CA THR A 73 4.69 15.76 4.98
C THR A 73 3.73 14.88 4.17
N THR A 74 4.25 13.83 3.53
CA THR A 74 3.46 12.92 2.69
C THR A 74 2.98 11.77 3.54
N TYR A 75 1.69 11.73 3.82
CA TYR A 75 1.06 10.66 4.59
C TYR A 75 0.20 9.78 3.69
N LEU A 76 0.57 8.51 3.57
CA LEU A 76 -0.18 7.49 2.84
C LEU A 76 -0.92 6.59 3.84
N GLU A 77 -2.19 6.40 3.64
CA GLU A 77 -2.97 5.50 4.48
C GLU A 77 -2.72 4.03 4.08
N PRO A 78 -2.66 3.09 5.05
CA PRO A 78 -2.67 1.66 4.75
C PRO A 78 -3.89 1.32 3.89
N GLY A 79 -3.70 0.43 2.91
CA GLY A 79 -4.74 0.09 1.94
C GLY A 79 -4.73 0.94 0.67
N THR A 80 -3.96 2.04 0.62
CA THR A 80 -3.79 2.82 -0.62
C THR A 80 -3.04 1.99 -1.67
N ILE A 81 -3.55 1.98 -2.90
CA ILE A 81 -2.86 1.38 -4.05
C ILE A 81 -2.06 2.44 -4.79
N LEU A 82 -0.78 2.16 -5.04
CA LEU A 82 0.12 3.03 -5.80
C LEU A 82 0.54 2.35 -7.10
N PRO A 83 0.30 2.97 -8.26
CA PRO A 83 0.80 2.50 -9.54
C PRO A 83 2.23 2.96 -9.78
N PHE A 84 3.14 2.05 -10.13
CA PHE A 84 4.49 2.39 -10.57
C PHE A 84 4.80 1.73 -11.92
N LEU A 85 5.42 2.48 -12.81
CA LEU A 85 5.92 1.94 -14.07
C LEU A 85 7.21 1.15 -13.83
N ASN A 86 7.26 -0.08 -14.34
CA ASN A 86 8.49 -0.86 -14.36
C ASN A 86 9.41 -0.43 -15.53
N SER A 87 10.57 -1.05 -15.62
CA SER A 87 11.55 -0.80 -16.71
C SER A 87 11.00 -1.12 -18.11
N ARG A 88 9.94 -1.94 -18.21
CA ARG A 88 9.25 -2.28 -19.46
C ARG A 88 8.08 -1.36 -19.78
N LYS A 89 7.86 -0.30 -18.98
CA LYS A 89 6.72 0.62 -19.04
C LYS A 89 5.37 -0.04 -18.76
N GLU A 90 5.36 -1.17 -18.05
CA GLU A 90 4.14 -1.81 -17.55
C GLU A 90 3.84 -1.26 -16.15
N THR A 91 2.56 -1.04 -15.86
CA THR A 91 2.14 -0.58 -14.54
C THR A 91 2.10 -1.75 -13.56
N ASN A 92 2.86 -1.66 -12.48
CA ASN A 92 2.74 -2.54 -11.33
C ASN A 92 1.99 -1.81 -10.23
N TYR A 93 1.08 -2.51 -9.57
CA TYR A 93 0.28 -1.97 -8.46
C TYR A 93 0.86 -2.43 -7.13
N TRP A 94 0.93 -1.49 -6.19
CA TRP A 94 1.53 -1.72 -4.89
C TRP A 94 0.59 -1.25 -3.79
N LEU A 95 0.35 -2.12 -2.80
CA LEU A 95 -0.48 -1.83 -1.64
C LEU A 95 0.39 -1.24 -0.53
N VAL A 96 0.01 -0.09 0.00
CA VAL A 96 0.62 0.47 1.21
C VAL A 96 0.20 -0.37 2.41
N MET A 97 1.14 -1.10 3.02
CA MET A 97 0.88 -1.97 4.15
C MET A 97 0.86 -1.18 5.46
N TYR A 98 1.92 -0.47 5.76
CA TYR A 98 2.01 0.37 6.96
C TYR A 98 3.20 1.34 6.89
N LEU A 99 3.14 2.37 7.76
CA LEU A 99 4.24 3.28 8.02
C LEU A 99 5.13 2.68 9.11
N GLU A 100 6.41 2.50 8.81
CA GLU A 100 7.40 2.07 9.79
C GLU A 100 7.72 3.24 10.74
N GLU A 101 7.15 3.22 11.94
CA GLU A 101 7.38 4.25 12.93
C GLU A 101 8.80 4.14 13.50
N GLN A 102 9.55 5.21 13.35
CA GLN A 102 10.85 5.36 14.02
C GLN A 102 10.99 6.79 14.57
N PRO A 103 11.51 6.91 15.79
CA PRO A 103 11.71 8.24 16.39
C PRO A 103 12.71 9.06 15.56
N VAL A 104 12.35 10.33 15.33
CA VAL A 104 13.21 11.36 14.71
C VAL A 104 13.70 11.03 13.29
N ARG A 105 12.84 10.49 12.43
CA ARG A 105 13.11 10.48 10.97
C ARG A 105 12.67 11.80 10.36
N GLY A 106 13.48 12.33 9.45
CA GLY A 106 13.11 13.48 8.60
C GLY A 106 12.34 13.06 7.35
N TYR A 107 11.86 11.81 7.25
CA TYR A 107 11.11 11.23 6.14
C TYR A 107 10.21 10.10 6.64
N ASN A 108 9.19 9.78 5.88
CA ASN A 108 8.33 8.63 6.13
C ASN A 108 8.85 7.41 5.35
N LYS A 109 8.74 6.23 5.97
CA LYS A 109 9.14 4.96 5.35
C LYS A 109 7.97 4.00 5.40
N TYR A 110 7.45 3.66 4.23
CA TYR A 110 6.34 2.72 4.05
C TYR A 110 6.83 1.38 3.59
N ILE A 111 6.14 0.32 4.00
CA ILE A 111 6.27 -1.01 3.40
C ILE A 111 5.14 -1.17 2.39
N LEU A 112 5.51 -1.56 1.18
CA LEU A 112 4.61 -1.80 0.06
C LEU A 112 4.61 -3.29 -0.29
N LEU A 113 3.42 -3.82 -0.59
CA LEU A 113 3.22 -5.18 -1.08
C LEU A 113 2.83 -5.13 -2.56
N LYS A 114 3.52 -5.88 -3.41
CA LYS A 114 3.20 -5.99 -4.84
C LYS A 114 1.91 -6.76 -5.03
N LEU A 115 0.95 -6.16 -5.73
CA LEU A 115 -0.29 -6.81 -6.12
C LEU A 115 -0.07 -7.50 -7.48
N SER A 116 -0.28 -8.81 -7.53
CA SER A 116 0.09 -9.64 -8.69
C SER A 116 -1.11 -10.13 -9.49
N HIS A 117 -2.32 -10.03 -8.93
CA HIS A 117 -3.53 -10.58 -9.52
C HIS A 117 -4.67 -9.56 -9.43
N THR A 118 -5.74 -9.82 -10.18
CA THR A 118 -7.01 -9.10 -10.07
C THR A 118 -8.07 -10.08 -9.60
N ALA A 119 -8.81 -9.70 -8.56
CA ALA A 119 -9.97 -10.43 -8.09
C ALA A 119 -11.24 -9.72 -8.54
N ASN A 120 -12.22 -10.49 -9.03
CA ASN A 120 -13.54 -10.00 -9.44
C ASN A 120 -14.61 -10.70 -8.61
N TRP A 121 -15.63 -9.98 -8.17
CA TRP A 121 -16.78 -10.56 -7.45
C TRP A 121 -18.05 -9.72 -7.67
N GLU A 122 -19.17 -10.28 -7.27
CA GLU A 122 -20.45 -9.58 -7.22
C GLU A 122 -20.75 -9.26 -5.74
N ASP A 123 -21.09 -8.02 -5.46
CA ASP A 123 -21.54 -7.64 -4.13
C ASP A 123 -23.00 -8.09 -3.87
N THR A 124 -23.51 -7.87 -2.67
CA THR A 124 -24.90 -8.22 -2.27
C THR A 124 -25.97 -7.54 -3.12
N THR A 125 -25.62 -6.46 -3.85
CA THR A 125 -26.51 -5.76 -4.79
C THR A 125 -26.34 -6.23 -6.23
N GLN A 126 -25.56 -7.30 -6.47
CA GLN A 126 -25.20 -7.83 -7.78
C GLN A 126 -24.37 -6.84 -8.63
N ALA A 127 -23.77 -5.84 -8.01
CA ALA A 127 -22.84 -4.97 -8.70
C ALA A 127 -21.49 -5.66 -8.85
N ALA A 128 -20.92 -5.60 -10.07
CA ALA A 128 -19.58 -6.11 -10.32
C ALA A 128 -18.54 -5.28 -9.60
N ARG A 129 -17.67 -5.95 -8.85
CA ARG A 129 -16.54 -5.37 -8.13
C ARG A 129 -15.25 -5.96 -8.64
N SER A 130 -14.19 -5.20 -8.58
CA SER A 130 -12.85 -5.64 -8.94
C SER A 130 -11.82 -4.96 -8.06
N SER A 131 -10.77 -5.69 -7.68
CA SER A 131 -9.63 -5.13 -6.96
C SER A 131 -8.34 -5.82 -7.35
N TYR A 132 -7.23 -5.08 -7.28
CA TYR A 132 -5.92 -5.68 -7.32
C TYR A 132 -5.62 -6.36 -5.99
N VAL A 133 -5.05 -7.56 -6.06
CA VAL A 133 -4.82 -8.40 -4.89
C VAL A 133 -3.42 -9.05 -4.93
N TYR A 134 -2.90 -9.37 -3.77
CA TYR A 134 -1.82 -10.31 -3.61
C TYR A 134 -2.40 -11.67 -3.21
N PHE A 135 -2.22 -12.67 -4.07
CA PHE A 135 -2.74 -14.03 -3.88
C PHE A 135 -1.57 -15.00 -3.66
N PHE A 136 -1.68 -15.86 -2.65
CA PHE A 136 -0.60 -16.77 -2.28
C PHE A 136 -1.10 -18.04 -1.59
N THR A 137 -0.24 -19.07 -1.61
CA THR A 137 -0.45 -20.32 -0.90
C THR A 137 0.65 -20.47 0.14
N GLY A 138 0.30 -20.69 1.39
CA GLY A 138 1.25 -20.66 2.48
C GLY A 138 1.79 -19.23 2.72
N ILE A 139 2.56 -19.01 3.74
CA ILE A 139 3.16 -17.70 4.00
C ILE A 139 4.66 -17.78 3.87
N SER A 140 5.24 -16.92 3.01
CA SER A 140 6.67 -16.68 3.07
C SER A 140 7.02 -16.08 4.45
N ALA A 141 8.15 -16.49 5.03
CA ALA A 141 8.62 -15.95 6.30
C ALA A 141 8.68 -14.41 6.28
N THR A 142 9.09 -13.84 5.15
CA THR A 142 9.20 -12.39 4.93
C THR A 142 7.86 -11.67 5.02
N LEU A 143 6.80 -12.20 4.41
CA LEU A 143 5.47 -11.61 4.51
C LEU A 143 4.91 -11.77 5.93
N LYS A 144 5.15 -12.92 6.57
CA LYS A 144 4.77 -13.17 7.96
C LYS A 144 5.41 -12.16 8.90
N ASP A 145 6.70 -11.88 8.74
CA ASP A 145 7.42 -10.89 9.54
C ASP A 145 6.93 -9.46 9.28
N ALA A 146 6.65 -9.11 8.02
CA ALA A 146 6.12 -7.82 7.65
C ALA A 146 4.72 -7.61 8.25
N VAL A 147 3.85 -8.61 8.18
CA VAL A 147 2.51 -8.58 8.76
C VAL A 147 2.59 -8.54 10.29
N ALA A 148 3.44 -9.35 10.92
CA ALA A 148 3.64 -9.33 12.37
C ALA A 148 4.17 -7.98 12.87
N SER A 149 5.05 -7.34 12.10
CA SER A 149 5.58 -6.01 12.42
C SER A 149 4.52 -4.90 12.33
N SER A 150 3.44 -5.13 11.57
CA SER A 150 2.28 -4.21 11.53
C SER A 150 1.35 -4.32 12.74
N GLY A 151 1.64 -5.21 13.70
CA GLY A 151 0.79 -5.48 14.86
C GLY A 151 -0.35 -6.47 14.59
N VAL A 152 -0.42 -7.03 13.39
CA VAL A 152 -1.39 -8.06 13.01
C VAL A 152 -0.99 -9.38 13.68
N GLN A 153 -1.69 -9.79 14.71
CA GLN A 153 -1.60 -11.17 15.20
C GLN A 153 -2.35 -12.06 14.23
N SER A 154 -1.60 -12.85 13.45
CA SER A 154 -2.16 -13.65 12.36
C SER A 154 -2.89 -14.88 12.86
N ILE A 155 -4.14 -14.73 13.27
CA ILE A 155 -5.05 -15.87 13.50
C ILE A 155 -5.39 -16.57 12.17
N MET A 156 -5.28 -15.88 11.03
CA MET A 156 -5.69 -16.40 9.73
C MET A 156 -4.67 -17.30 9.04
N PHE A 157 -3.44 -17.33 9.50
CA PHE A 157 -2.36 -18.02 8.80
C PHE A 157 -1.96 -19.37 9.41
N GLU A 158 -2.84 -19.94 10.23
CA GLU A 158 -2.56 -21.21 10.93
C GLU A 158 -2.64 -22.45 10.02
N ASN A 159 -3.25 -22.34 8.82
CA ASN A 159 -3.33 -23.45 7.88
C ASN A 159 -2.38 -23.26 6.70
N ASP A 160 -1.26 -23.95 6.70
CA ASP A 160 -0.24 -23.91 5.64
C ASP A 160 -0.76 -24.31 4.23
N ASN A 161 -1.95 -24.90 4.13
CA ASN A 161 -2.54 -25.37 2.87
C ASN A 161 -3.68 -24.50 2.36
N SER A 162 -4.04 -23.41 3.04
CA SER A 162 -5.10 -22.52 2.61
C SER A 162 -4.60 -21.52 1.58
N TYR A 163 -5.50 -21.03 0.73
CA TYR A 163 -5.23 -19.90 -0.14
C TYR A 163 -5.58 -18.60 0.58
N HIS A 164 -4.73 -17.60 0.40
CA HIS A 164 -4.88 -16.31 1.08
C HIS A 164 -4.78 -15.16 0.09
N ILE A 165 -5.52 -14.10 0.39
CA ILE A 165 -5.54 -12.87 -0.38
C ILE A 165 -5.28 -11.70 0.56
N VAL A 166 -4.43 -10.77 0.12
CA VAL A 166 -4.26 -9.45 0.75
C VAL A 166 -4.72 -8.39 -0.24
N MET A 167 -5.62 -7.52 0.19
CA MET A 167 -6.23 -6.50 -0.67
C MET A 167 -6.59 -5.25 0.13
N PRO A 168 -6.86 -4.11 -0.54
CA PRO A 168 -7.52 -2.99 0.09
C PRO A 168 -8.85 -3.44 0.71
N ARG A 169 -9.21 -2.84 1.84
CA ARG A 169 -10.46 -3.17 2.52
C ARG A 169 -11.66 -2.85 1.64
N ASP A 170 -12.49 -3.85 1.41
CA ASP A 170 -13.79 -3.73 0.77
C ASP A 170 -14.86 -4.41 1.63
N THR A 171 -15.79 -3.63 2.15
CA THR A 171 -16.87 -4.11 3.03
C THR A 171 -17.95 -4.91 2.30
N SER A 172 -17.92 -4.93 0.96
CA SER A 172 -18.85 -5.73 0.16
C SER A 172 -18.45 -7.19 0.03
N LEU A 173 -17.22 -7.53 0.44
CA LEU A 173 -16.72 -8.90 0.40
C LEU A 173 -16.96 -9.57 1.76
N GLU A 174 -17.85 -10.54 1.77
CA GLU A 174 -18.27 -11.27 2.97
C GLU A 174 -17.92 -12.76 2.87
N LYS A 175 -18.07 -13.46 3.99
CA LYS A 175 -17.98 -14.92 4.01
C LYS A 175 -18.97 -15.53 3.03
N ASP A 176 -18.57 -16.61 2.36
CA ASP A 176 -19.29 -17.34 1.30
C ASP A 176 -19.43 -16.57 -0.02
N SER A 177 -18.91 -15.36 -0.15
CA SER A 177 -18.77 -14.68 -1.45
C SER A 177 -17.94 -15.50 -2.43
N LEU A 178 -18.25 -15.39 -3.72
CA LEU A 178 -17.49 -16.03 -4.79
C LEU A 178 -16.57 -15.01 -5.43
N LEU A 179 -15.29 -15.37 -5.53
CA LEU A 179 -14.25 -14.57 -6.15
C LEU A 179 -13.74 -15.28 -7.42
N GLU A 180 -13.54 -14.55 -8.48
CA GLU A 180 -12.79 -14.99 -9.64
C GLU A 180 -11.39 -14.37 -9.61
N ILE A 181 -10.35 -15.18 -9.67
CA ILE A 181 -8.96 -14.76 -9.79
C ILE A 181 -8.32 -15.54 -10.94
N ASP A 182 -7.84 -14.83 -11.96
CA ASP A 182 -7.21 -15.43 -13.16
C ASP A 182 -8.05 -16.56 -13.80
N GLY A 183 -9.38 -16.37 -13.89
CA GLY A 183 -10.31 -17.32 -14.47
C GLY A 183 -10.64 -18.53 -13.59
N LYS A 184 -10.21 -18.54 -12.33
CA LYS A 184 -10.52 -19.58 -11.36
C LYS A 184 -11.43 -19.03 -10.28
N TRP A 185 -12.34 -19.88 -9.80
CA TRP A 185 -13.31 -19.50 -8.78
C TRP A 185 -12.87 -19.95 -7.41
N TYR A 186 -13.06 -19.06 -6.45
CA TYR A 186 -12.77 -19.28 -5.03
C TYR A 186 -13.97 -18.86 -4.18
N ARG A 187 -14.21 -19.57 -3.10
CA ARG A 187 -15.20 -19.21 -2.09
C ARG A 187 -14.48 -18.60 -0.88
N VAL A 188 -14.97 -17.47 -0.41
CA VAL A 188 -14.47 -16.82 0.80
C VAL A 188 -14.85 -17.64 2.03
N LEU A 189 -13.87 -18.06 2.81
CA LEU A 189 -14.06 -18.76 4.08
C LEU A 189 -14.13 -17.78 5.26
N GLY A 190 -13.40 -16.68 5.17
CA GLY A 190 -13.37 -15.65 6.19
C GLY A 190 -12.59 -14.42 5.74
N CYS A 191 -12.95 -13.29 6.34
CA CYS A 191 -12.31 -12.01 6.13
C CYS A 191 -11.85 -11.45 7.48
N ASP A 192 -10.60 -10.98 7.53
CA ASP A 192 -10.10 -10.17 8.64
C ASP A 192 -9.88 -8.74 8.11
N ASP A 193 -10.75 -7.83 8.51
CA ASP A 193 -10.73 -6.41 8.17
C ASP A 193 -10.44 -5.52 9.37
N PHE A 194 -10.13 -6.11 10.52
CA PHE A 194 -9.88 -5.41 11.77
C PHE A 194 -8.39 -5.31 12.13
N SER A 195 -7.60 -6.31 11.77
CA SER A 195 -6.19 -6.41 12.17
C SER A 195 -5.34 -5.26 11.63
N THR A 196 -5.61 -4.78 10.41
CA THR A 196 -4.93 -3.61 9.83
C THR A 196 -5.94 -2.67 9.20
N LYS A 197 -5.97 -1.42 9.67
CA LYS A 197 -6.84 -0.40 9.08
C LYS A 197 -6.57 -0.26 7.57
N GLY A 198 -7.62 -0.30 6.76
CA GLY A 198 -7.54 -0.12 5.30
C GLY A 198 -7.09 -1.35 4.51
N ILE A 199 -6.76 -2.46 5.17
CA ILE A 199 -6.34 -3.71 4.52
C ILE A 199 -7.27 -4.83 4.98
N GLN A 200 -7.57 -5.74 4.05
CA GLN A 200 -8.36 -6.93 4.31
C GLN A 200 -7.53 -8.17 3.97
N TYR A 201 -7.55 -9.13 4.89
CA TYR A 201 -6.97 -10.46 4.70
C TYR A 201 -8.09 -11.45 4.50
N VAL A 202 -8.07 -12.16 3.39
CA VAL A 202 -9.16 -13.07 3.01
C VAL A 202 -8.61 -14.47 2.86
N THR A 203 -9.24 -15.43 3.53
CA THR A 203 -8.97 -16.87 3.33
C THR A 203 -10.00 -17.44 2.37
N VAL A 204 -9.53 -18.18 1.38
CA VAL A 204 -10.38 -18.70 0.30
C VAL A 204 -10.08 -20.17 0.01
N ASP A 205 -11.10 -20.88 -0.49
CA ASP A 205 -10.99 -22.23 -1.01
C ASP A 205 -11.34 -22.28 -2.50
N PRO A 206 -10.64 -23.10 -3.30
CA PRO A 206 -11.04 -23.36 -4.66
C PRO A 206 -12.46 -23.89 -4.75
N THR A 207 -13.24 -23.37 -5.68
CA THR A 207 -14.61 -23.83 -5.90
C THR A 207 -14.97 -23.80 -7.38
N TYR A 208 -16.13 -24.36 -7.72
CA TYR A 208 -16.66 -24.27 -9.07
C TYR A 208 -17.92 -23.39 -9.05
N ARG A 209 -18.00 -22.43 -9.94
CA ARG A 209 -19.26 -21.70 -10.15
C ARG A 209 -20.25 -22.65 -10.81
N LYS A 210 -21.43 -22.81 -10.20
CA LYS A 210 -22.50 -23.66 -10.75
C LYS A 210 -23.25 -22.98 -11.91
N ASP A 211 -23.20 -21.63 -11.98
CA ASP A 211 -23.92 -20.85 -13.00
C ASP A 211 -22.97 -20.28 -14.03
N THR A 212 -23.37 -20.41 -15.29
CA THR A 212 -22.55 -20.17 -16.48
C THR A 212 -22.44 -18.73 -16.94
N SER A 213 -22.91 -17.76 -16.18
CA SER A 213 -22.74 -16.34 -16.54
C SER A 213 -21.38 -15.84 -16.09
N PRO A 214 -20.51 -15.33 -17.00
CA PRO A 214 -19.26 -14.72 -16.58
C PRO A 214 -19.55 -13.48 -15.73
N VAL A 215 -18.75 -13.26 -14.68
CA VAL A 215 -18.77 -11.97 -13.97
C VAL A 215 -18.36 -10.90 -14.97
N PRO A 216 -19.12 -9.79 -15.10
CA PRO A 216 -18.73 -8.70 -15.97
C PRO A 216 -17.34 -8.22 -15.58
N GLN A 217 -16.38 -8.36 -16.49
CA GLN A 217 -15.05 -7.77 -16.26
C GLN A 217 -15.18 -6.26 -16.45
N LYS A 218 -14.72 -5.50 -15.46
CA LYS A 218 -14.57 -4.06 -15.59
C LYS A 218 -13.49 -3.80 -16.65
N THR A 219 -13.84 -3.08 -17.72
CA THR A 219 -12.87 -2.74 -18.75
C THR A 219 -11.83 -1.78 -18.21
N GLU A 220 -10.56 -1.89 -18.64
CA GLU A 220 -9.44 -1.05 -18.18
C GLU A 220 -9.71 0.47 -18.25
N ASN A 221 -10.66 0.91 -19.10
CA ASN A 221 -11.03 2.31 -19.21
C ASN A 221 -11.85 2.83 -18.01
N ASP A 222 -12.52 1.95 -17.26
CA ASP A 222 -13.30 2.36 -16.07
C ASP A 222 -12.40 2.59 -14.84
N ASN A 223 -11.17 2.06 -14.86
CA ASN A 223 -10.25 2.15 -13.73
C ASN A 223 -9.60 3.54 -13.57
N ALA A 224 -9.57 4.36 -14.61
CA ALA A 224 -8.99 5.70 -14.52
C ALA A 224 -9.87 6.65 -13.69
N ASP A 225 -11.20 6.49 -13.77
CA ASP A 225 -12.13 7.35 -13.05
C ASP A 225 -12.34 6.88 -11.60
N ASP A 226 -12.27 5.57 -11.32
CA ASP A 226 -12.41 5.04 -9.95
C ASP A 226 -11.19 5.33 -9.06
N PHE A 227 -10.01 5.55 -9.64
CA PHE A 227 -8.83 5.99 -8.88
C PHE A 227 -9.03 7.36 -8.23
N PHE A 228 -9.86 8.23 -8.83
CA PHE A 228 -10.22 9.54 -8.28
C PHE A 228 -11.14 9.46 -7.06
N TRP A 229 -12.02 8.45 -6.98
CA TRP A 229 -13.03 8.33 -5.92
C TRP A 229 -12.50 7.66 -4.65
N LEU A 230 -11.48 6.81 -4.75
CA LEU A 230 -10.85 6.18 -3.59
C LEU A 230 -10.10 7.17 -2.69
N ASN A 231 -9.80 8.38 -3.17
CA ASN A 231 -9.10 9.41 -2.42
C ASN A 231 -10.00 10.55 -1.88
N GLY A 232 -11.32 10.34 -1.78
CA GLY A 232 -12.22 11.22 -1.01
C GLY A 232 -12.30 12.67 -1.50
N GLY A 233 -12.18 12.92 -2.80
CA GLY A 233 -12.36 14.25 -3.37
C GLY A 233 -13.82 14.53 -3.73
N ASP A 234 -14.61 15.12 -2.80
CA ASP A 234 -15.86 15.80 -3.12
C ASP A 234 -15.56 17.03 -4.00
N LEU A 235 -15.70 16.88 -5.31
CA LEU A 235 -15.78 18.00 -6.23
C LEU A 235 -17.26 18.39 -6.46
N ASN A 236 -17.91 18.95 -5.44
CA ASN A 236 -19.09 19.77 -5.60
C ASN A 236 -18.82 21.13 -4.95
N GLY A 237 -18.33 22.06 -5.74
CA GLY A 237 -18.19 23.46 -5.44
C GLY A 237 -18.62 24.25 -6.68
N THR A 238 -19.91 24.59 -6.69
CA THR A 238 -20.44 25.68 -7.53
C THR A 238 -19.80 26.99 -7.19
#